data_a0242db9ee4db5b1c6844e241e01f781
#
_entry.id   a0242db9ee4db5b1c6844e241e01f781
#
_cell.length_a   1.000
_cell.length_b   1.000
_cell.length_c   1.000
_cell.angle_alpha   90.00
_cell.angle_beta   90.00
_cell.angle_gamma   90.00
#
_symmetry.space_group_name_H-M   'P 1'
#
loop_
_entity.id
_entity.type
_entity.pdbx_description
1 polymer ?
#
loop_
_entity_poly.entity_id
_entity_poly.type
_entity_poly.pdbx_seq_one_letter_code
_entity_poly.pdbx_strand_id
1 'polypeptide(L)'
;SPITYNHPRFESGTQQWQEEIQEAIKTVARVGKAQLIDFHKPLYAYPQLIPDAVHPNKEGATMLARTVYSAILGNYGGLQMPITYSDNMVLQRNRAMTIHGTANAGEKVTVNITRPDAAKGKVQNGGKRKKGEQPRRVRALKTEVQTATATADDNGCWQVTLRPQRAENNLTLTISTDEKQLVYNNVAFGEVWLCSGQSNMEFMLHEAATAKRDIPKAKNPSIRFFDMKARWRTNPVEWDAAALDSINHLKYFADTKWTVCSPETAKDFSAIAYYFGSMLQDSLQCAVGLICNAVGGSPTEAWVDRADLDAQFPQIMRNWTNNDFVQPWVRERAALNMKKATDMKLQRH
;
A
#
# COMPACT_ATOMS: atom_id res chain seq x y z
N SER A 1 8.35 21.63 -12.99
CA SER A 1 9.58 21.81 -12.23
C SER A 1 9.54 20.96 -10.97
N PRO A 2 10.65 20.35 -10.54
CA PRO A 2 10.71 19.54 -9.33
C PRO A 2 10.90 20.39 -8.04
N ILE A 3 10.34 21.57 -7.96
CA ILE A 3 10.50 22.47 -6.82
C ILE A 3 9.94 21.84 -5.54
N THR A 4 10.70 21.97 -4.45
CA THR A 4 10.24 21.65 -3.10
C THR A 4 9.62 22.88 -2.47
N TYR A 5 8.31 22.82 -2.23
CA TYR A 5 7.56 23.89 -1.55
C TYR A 5 8.04 24.07 -0.09
N ASN A 6 7.61 25.17 0.51
CA ASN A 6 7.87 25.45 1.92
C ASN A 6 9.38 25.48 2.33
N HIS A 7 10.28 25.54 1.35
CA HIS A 7 11.69 25.78 1.64
C HIS A 7 11.90 27.24 2.05
N PRO A 8 12.83 27.57 2.98
CA PRO A 8 13.08 28.93 3.45
C PRO A 8 13.46 29.93 2.34
N ARG A 9 13.94 29.41 1.22
CA ARG A 9 14.30 30.20 0.04
C ARG A 9 13.08 30.82 -0.69
N PHE A 10 11.89 30.28 -0.47
CA PHE A 10 10.69 30.69 -1.17
C PHE A 10 9.74 31.45 -0.27
N GLU A 11 9.09 32.46 -0.83
CA GLU A 11 8.08 33.23 -0.16
C GLU A 11 6.75 32.48 -0.07
N SER A 12 5.85 32.96 0.78
CA SER A 12 4.47 32.49 0.87
C SER A 12 3.79 32.64 -0.49
N GLY A 13 3.05 31.60 -0.91
CA GLY A 13 2.35 31.56 -2.20
C GLY A 13 3.10 30.89 -3.35
N THR A 14 4.37 30.50 -3.15
CA THR A 14 5.13 29.81 -4.19
C THR A 14 4.46 28.51 -4.64
N GLN A 15 3.81 27.80 -3.73
CA GLN A 15 3.09 26.58 -4.06
C GLN A 15 1.94 26.84 -5.01
N GLN A 16 1.06 27.79 -4.68
CA GLN A 16 -0.09 28.15 -5.52
C GLN A 16 0.38 28.57 -6.92
N TRP A 17 1.37 29.44 -6.97
CA TRP A 17 1.94 29.89 -8.25
C TRP A 17 2.50 28.72 -9.07
N GLN A 18 3.17 27.76 -8.45
CA GLN A 18 3.71 26.58 -9.10
C GLN A 18 2.61 25.66 -9.64
N GLU A 19 1.53 25.49 -8.90
CA GLU A 19 0.36 24.72 -9.33
C GLU A 19 -0.33 25.36 -10.54
N GLU A 20 -0.52 26.67 -10.53
CA GLU A 20 -1.09 27.41 -11.66
C GLU A 20 -0.23 27.26 -12.93
N ILE A 21 1.09 27.34 -12.81
CA ILE A 21 2.03 27.12 -13.94
C ILE A 21 1.92 25.68 -14.45
N GLN A 22 1.88 24.68 -13.59
CA GLN A 22 1.76 23.29 -14.00
C GLN A 22 0.47 23.04 -14.78
N GLU A 23 -0.67 23.61 -14.36
CA GLU A 23 -1.93 23.51 -15.08
C GLU A 23 -1.88 24.23 -16.44
N ALA A 24 -1.23 25.38 -16.51
CA ALA A 24 -0.98 26.07 -17.78
C ALA A 24 -0.14 25.21 -18.74
N ILE A 25 0.95 24.59 -18.25
CA ILE A 25 1.80 23.69 -19.05
C ILE A 25 1.00 22.49 -19.56
N LYS A 26 0.19 21.84 -18.72
CA LYS A 26 -0.72 20.74 -19.14
C LYS A 26 -1.67 21.18 -20.23
N THR A 27 -2.22 22.37 -20.11
CA THR A 27 -3.13 22.95 -21.11
C THR A 27 -2.43 23.20 -22.43
N VAL A 28 -1.23 23.80 -22.42
CA VAL A 28 -0.41 24.03 -23.62
C VAL A 28 -0.06 22.71 -24.31
N ALA A 29 0.40 21.72 -23.55
CA ALA A 29 0.72 20.39 -24.09
C ALA A 29 -0.50 19.75 -24.75
N ARG A 30 -1.66 19.80 -24.11
CA ARG A 30 -2.91 19.25 -24.66
C ARG A 30 -3.35 19.95 -25.94
N VAL A 31 -3.32 21.30 -25.98
CA VAL A 31 -3.70 22.09 -27.16
C VAL A 31 -2.71 21.87 -28.30
N GLY A 32 -1.42 21.87 -27.99
CA GLY A 32 -0.34 21.63 -28.94
C GLY A 32 -0.16 20.18 -29.38
N LYS A 33 -0.95 19.25 -28.81
CA LYS A 33 -0.78 17.79 -29.00
C LYS A 33 0.65 17.32 -28.76
N ALA A 34 1.33 17.91 -27.79
CA ALA A 34 2.66 17.55 -27.38
C ALA A 34 2.63 16.55 -26.22
N GLN A 35 3.56 15.60 -26.20
CA GLN A 35 3.72 14.72 -25.06
C GLN A 35 4.22 15.53 -23.85
N LEU A 36 3.57 15.34 -22.71
CA LEU A 36 3.97 15.95 -21.45
C LEU A 36 4.80 14.96 -20.65
N ILE A 37 6.03 15.33 -20.29
CA ILE A 37 6.88 14.57 -19.38
C ILE A 37 6.89 15.29 -18.04
N ASP A 38 6.32 14.65 -17.02
CA ASP A 38 6.20 15.22 -15.68
C ASP A 38 7.49 14.98 -14.87
N PHE A 39 8.18 16.07 -14.54
CA PHE A 39 9.38 16.07 -13.69
C PHE A 39 9.09 16.35 -12.22
N HIS A 40 7.90 16.81 -11.91
CA HIS A 40 7.53 17.12 -10.53
C HIS A 40 7.23 15.85 -9.74
N LYS A 41 6.30 15.05 -10.25
CA LYS A 41 5.81 13.85 -9.57
C LYS A 41 6.90 12.84 -9.18
N PRO A 42 7.86 12.48 -10.03
CA PRO A 42 8.91 11.52 -9.65
C PRO A 42 9.79 11.97 -8.50
N LEU A 43 10.06 13.28 -8.39
CA LEU A 43 10.95 13.85 -7.37
C LEU A 43 10.22 14.37 -6.14
N TYR A 44 8.90 14.51 -6.18
CA TYR A 44 8.13 15.09 -5.08
C TYR A 44 8.30 14.33 -3.77
N ALA A 45 8.39 13.00 -3.83
CA ALA A 45 8.61 12.15 -2.66
C ALA A 45 10.08 12.14 -2.15
N TYR A 46 11.01 12.76 -2.88
CA TYR A 46 12.45 12.71 -2.62
C TYR A 46 13.06 14.11 -2.51
N PRO A 47 12.68 14.93 -1.54
CA PRO A 47 13.18 16.30 -1.41
C PRO A 47 14.69 16.37 -1.22
N GLN A 48 15.32 15.35 -0.64
CA GLN A 48 16.77 15.23 -0.49
C GLN A 48 17.51 15.16 -1.84
N LEU A 49 16.82 14.81 -2.92
CA LEU A 49 17.39 14.83 -4.27
C LEU A 49 17.39 16.22 -4.90
N ILE A 50 16.80 17.22 -4.22
CA ILE A 50 16.74 18.63 -4.63
C ILE A 50 17.23 19.50 -3.47
N PRO A 51 18.54 19.46 -3.15
CA PRO A 51 19.10 20.01 -1.91
C PRO A 51 18.92 21.51 -1.74
N ASP A 52 18.79 22.28 -2.82
CA ASP A 52 18.50 23.71 -2.78
C ASP A 52 17.06 24.05 -3.15
N ALA A 53 16.19 23.05 -3.14
CA ALA A 53 14.76 23.11 -3.47
C ALA A 53 14.44 23.41 -4.96
N VAL A 54 15.43 23.56 -5.81
CA VAL A 54 15.26 23.87 -7.25
C VAL A 54 16.04 22.91 -8.15
N HIS A 55 17.30 22.64 -7.81
CA HIS A 55 18.20 21.89 -8.66
C HIS A 55 18.39 20.46 -8.16
N PRO A 56 18.17 19.46 -9.02
CA PRO A 56 18.42 18.07 -8.63
C PRO A 56 19.93 17.83 -8.46
N ASN A 57 20.28 17.03 -7.47
CA ASN A 57 21.63 16.48 -7.36
C ASN A 57 21.85 15.39 -8.44
N LYS A 58 23.00 14.73 -8.44
CA LYS A 58 23.35 13.70 -9.43
C LYS A 58 22.31 12.58 -9.50
N GLU A 59 21.79 12.12 -8.37
CA GLU A 59 20.79 11.05 -8.29
C GLU A 59 19.45 11.53 -8.81
N GLY A 60 18.99 12.71 -8.39
CA GLY A 60 17.78 13.35 -8.91
C GLY A 60 17.83 13.58 -10.41
N ALA A 61 18.97 14.07 -10.93
CA ALA A 61 19.20 14.23 -12.36
C ALA A 61 19.14 12.88 -13.12
N THR A 62 19.68 11.81 -12.53
CA THR A 62 19.58 10.45 -13.10
C THR A 62 18.14 9.97 -13.14
N MET A 63 17.36 10.25 -12.10
CA MET A 63 15.93 9.90 -12.06
C MET A 63 15.16 10.62 -13.17
N LEU A 64 15.40 11.93 -13.36
CA LEU A 64 14.78 12.69 -14.45
C LEU A 64 15.19 12.17 -15.83
N ALA A 65 16.47 11.85 -16.03
CA ALA A 65 16.94 11.27 -17.29
C ALA A 65 16.24 9.94 -17.62
N ARG A 66 16.05 9.08 -16.62
CA ARG A 66 15.27 7.83 -16.78
C ARG A 66 13.81 8.12 -17.13
N THR A 67 13.19 9.12 -16.50
CA THR A 67 11.82 9.53 -16.83
C THR A 67 11.69 9.95 -18.30
N VAL A 68 12.62 10.76 -18.80
CA VAL A 68 12.66 11.15 -20.22
C VAL A 68 12.86 9.94 -21.13
N TYR A 69 13.83 9.09 -20.79
CA TYR A 69 14.13 7.89 -21.56
C TYR A 69 12.91 6.98 -21.69
N SER A 70 12.23 6.72 -20.56
CA SER A 70 11.00 5.92 -20.55
C SER A 70 9.89 6.55 -21.38
N ALA A 71 9.69 7.88 -21.27
CA ALA A 71 8.66 8.59 -22.01
C ALA A 71 8.92 8.57 -23.54
N ILE A 72 10.18 8.69 -23.97
CA ILE A 72 10.53 8.67 -25.40
C ILE A 72 10.37 7.26 -25.98
N LEU A 73 10.79 6.23 -25.27
CA LEU A 73 10.78 4.86 -25.75
C LEU A 73 9.48 4.10 -25.44
N GLY A 74 8.61 4.65 -24.63
CA GLY A 74 7.44 3.94 -24.12
C GLY A 74 7.77 2.75 -23.19
N ASN A 75 9.04 2.61 -22.78
CA ASN A 75 9.49 1.49 -21.96
C ASN A 75 9.49 1.89 -20.47
N TYR A 76 8.52 1.37 -19.74
CA TYR A 76 8.34 1.56 -18.29
C TYR A 76 8.68 0.31 -17.47
N GLY A 77 9.43 -0.64 -18.06
CA GLY A 77 9.83 -1.88 -17.38
C GLY A 77 8.79 -2.99 -17.47
N GLY A 78 7.83 -2.87 -18.38
CA GLY A 78 6.78 -3.85 -18.62
C GLY A 78 5.75 -3.95 -17.50
N LEU A 79 4.97 -5.02 -17.51
CA LEU A 79 3.88 -5.24 -16.57
C LEU A 79 4.37 -5.38 -15.13
N GLN A 80 3.92 -4.47 -14.24
CA GLN A 80 4.21 -4.49 -12.79
C GLN A 80 2.95 -4.15 -11.99
N MET A 81 2.89 -4.68 -10.78
CA MET A 81 1.78 -4.46 -9.85
C MET A 81 2.28 -3.86 -8.53
N PRO A 82 1.46 -3.05 -7.84
CA PRO A 82 1.73 -2.65 -6.46
C PRO A 82 1.97 -3.85 -5.53
N ILE A 83 2.74 -3.64 -4.48
CA ILE A 83 3.11 -4.69 -3.51
C ILE A 83 1.90 -5.32 -2.80
N THR A 84 0.77 -4.63 -2.79
CA THR A 84 -0.49 -5.14 -2.23
C THR A 84 -1.10 -6.30 -3.02
N TYR A 85 -0.59 -6.57 -4.22
CA TYR A 85 -1.03 -7.71 -5.03
C TYR A 85 -0.10 -8.90 -4.80
N SER A 86 -0.61 -9.92 -4.17
CA SER A 86 0.09 -11.20 -3.97
C SER A 86 -0.92 -12.33 -3.78
N ASP A 87 -0.44 -13.56 -3.76
CA ASP A 87 -1.28 -14.70 -3.36
C ASP A 87 -1.96 -14.42 -2.03
N ASN A 88 -3.11 -15.02 -1.82
CA ASN A 88 -3.94 -14.89 -0.62
C ASN A 88 -4.59 -13.52 -0.40
N MET A 89 -4.50 -12.57 -1.32
CA MET A 89 -5.12 -11.25 -1.14
C MET A 89 -6.64 -11.32 -1.05
N VAL A 90 -7.21 -10.33 -0.36
CA VAL A 90 -8.66 -10.10 -0.33
C VAL A 90 -8.97 -8.84 -1.12
N LEU A 91 -9.92 -8.94 -2.03
CA LEU A 91 -10.49 -7.83 -2.79
C LEU A 91 -11.83 -7.43 -2.18
N GLN A 92 -12.15 -6.13 -2.15
CA GLN A 92 -13.38 -5.65 -1.52
C GLN A 92 -14.62 -6.17 -2.27
N ARG A 93 -15.53 -6.79 -1.54
CA ARG A 93 -16.83 -7.26 -2.08
C ARG A 93 -17.86 -6.13 -2.19
N ASN A 94 -18.91 -6.36 -2.99
CA ASN A 94 -20.12 -5.53 -3.10
C ASN A 94 -19.87 -4.08 -3.53
N ARG A 95 -18.68 -3.76 -4.01
CA ARG A 95 -18.32 -2.45 -4.57
C ARG A 95 -17.57 -2.62 -5.89
N ALA A 96 -17.72 -1.65 -6.78
CA ALA A 96 -16.79 -1.52 -7.88
C ALA A 96 -15.40 -1.21 -7.33
N MET A 97 -14.37 -1.84 -7.89
CA MET A 97 -13.01 -1.59 -7.47
C MET A 97 -12.07 -1.44 -8.66
N THR A 98 -11.06 -0.61 -8.49
CA THR A 98 -10.05 -0.38 -9.50
C THR A 98 -8.84 -1.28 -9.25
N ILE A 99 -8.42 -2.01 -10.28
CA ILE A 99 -7.12 -2.67 -10.36
C ILE A 99 -6.25 -1.81 -11.26
N HIS A 100 -5.03 -1.53 -10.83
CA HIS A 100 -4.11 -0.65 -11.54
C HIS A 100 -2.67 -1.15 -11.42
N GLY A 101 -1.83 -0.70 -12.32
CA GLY A 101 -0.42 -1.01 -12.34
C GLY A 101 0.31 -0.23 -13.43
N THR A 102 1.51 -0.70 -13.78
CA THR A 102 2.27 -0.16 -14.89
C THR A 102 2.53 -1.23 -15.95
N ALA A 103 2.72 -0.81 -17.19
CA ALA A 103 3.14 -1.61 -18.34
C ALA A 103 3.88 -0.68 -19.32
N ASN A 104 4.38 -1.17 -20.42
CA ASN A 104 4.93 -0.28 -21.43
C ASN A 104 3.80 0.52 -22.11
N ALA A 105 4.11 1.73 -22.55
CA ALA A 105 3.12 2.61 -23.20
C ALA A 105 2.45 1.90 -24.39
N GLY A 106 1.13 1.98 -24.46
CA GLY A 106 0.35 1.33 -25.51
C GLY A 106 0.13 -0.18 -25.34
N GLU A 107 0.76 -0.84 -24.35
CA GLU A 107 0.51 -2.26 -24.08
C GLU A 107 -0.94 -2.49 -23.63
N LYS A 108 -1.56 -3.51 -24.22
CA LYS A 108 -2.88 -3.96 -23.77
C LYS A 108 -2.72 -4.88 -22.58
N VAL A 109 -3.37 -4.50 -21.48
CA VAL A 109 -3.40 -5.28 -20.24
C VAL A 109 -4.76 -5.95 -20.08
N THR A 110 -4.75 -7.24 -19.83
CA THR A 110 -5.95 -8.03 -19.56
C THR A 110 -5.93 -8.49 -18.10
N VAL A 111 -7.01 -8.18 -17.38
CA VAL A 111 -7.25 -8.64 -16.00
C VAL A 111 -8.34 -9.68 -16.05
N ASN A 112 -8.06 -10.88 -15.58
CA ASN A 112 -9.00 -12.00 -15.59
C ASN A 112 -9.10 -12.63 -14.19
N ILE A 113 -10.32 -12.78 -13.69
CA ILE A 113 -10.60 -13.48 -12.44
C ILE A 113 -11.36 -14.76 -12.78
N THR A 114 -10.80 -15.87 -12.31
CA THR A 114 -11.34 -17.20 -12.58
C THR A 114 -11.53 -18.00 -11.28
N ARG A 115 -12.46 -18.92 -11.32
CA ARG A 115 -12.52 -20.03 -10.36
C ARG A 115 -11.51 -21.08 -10.79
N PRO A 116 -10.80 -21.73 -9.85
CA PRO A 116 -10.03 -22.90 -10.20
C PRO A 116 -10.97 -23.88 -10.91
N ASP A 117 -10.50 -24.50 -11.97
CA ASP A 117 -11.27 -25.53 -12.65
C ASP A 117 -11.79 -26.49 -11.58
N ALA A 118 -13.08 -26.70 -11.58
CA ALA A 118 -13.65 -27.82 -10.87
C ALA A 118 -13.15 -29.09 -11.59
N ALA A 119 -11.83 -29.30 -11.46
CA ALA A 119 -11.13 -30.39 -12.05
C ALA A 119 -11.87 -31.65 -11.65
N LYS A 120 -12.72 -32.17 -12.57
CA LYS A 120 -13.12 -33.58 -12.63
C LYS A 120 -13.23 -34.25 -11.25
N GLY A 121 -13.94 -33.57 -10.33
CA GLY A 121 -14.32 -34.19 -9.08
C GLY A 121 -15.20 -35.36 -9.44
N LYS A 122 -14.65 -36.56 -9.35
CA LYS A 122 -15.45 -37.79 -9.38
C LYS A 122 -16.60 -37.59 -8.43
N VAL A 123 -17.83 -37.47 -8.99
CA VAL A 123 -19.04 -37.54 -8.21
C VAL A 123 -18.98 -38.90 -7.51
N GLN A 124 -18.63 -38.91 -6.22
CA GLN A 124 -18.85 -40.11 -5.41
C GLN A 124 -20.38 -40.29 -5.27
N ASN A 125 -20.92 -41.05 -6.20
CA ASN A 125 -22.27 -41.60 -6.09
C ASN A 125 -22.27 -42.65 -4.97
N GLY A 126 -22.38 -42.20 -3.74
CA GLY A 126 -22.53 -43.02 -2.55
C GLY A 126 -23.85 -42.73 -1.82
N GLY A 127 -24.96 -42.83 -2.49
CA GLY A 127 -26.29 -42.74 -1.86
C GLY A 127 -27.32 -43.49 -2.70
N LYS A 128 -28.02 -44.48 -2.11
CA LYS A 128 -29.12 -45.20 -2.74
C LYS A 128 -30.19 -44.21 -3.18
N ARG A 129 -30.34 -44.02 -4.50
CA ARG A 129 -31.40 -43.18 -5.10
C ARG A 129 -32.79 -43.79 -4.84
N LYS A 130 -33.71 -42.98 -4.36
CA LYS A 130 -35.14 -43.32 -4.39
C LYS A 130 -35.64 -43.24 -5.84
N LYS A 131 -36.37 -44.27 -6.28
CA LYS A 131 -36.92 -44.38 -7.64
C LYS A 131 -37.93 -43.24 -7.84
N GLY A 132 -37.64 -42.32 -8.77
CA GLY A 132 -38.55 -41.23 -9.16
C GLY A 132 -38.03 -39.79 -9.08
N GLU A 133 -36.86 -39.53 -8.53
CA GLU A 133 -36.30 -38.17 -8.51
C GLU A 133 -35.55 -37.84 -9.82
N GLN A 134 -36.00 -36.80 -10.52
CA GLN A 134 -35.29 -36.25 -11.65
C GLN A 134 -33.94 -35.61 -11.13
N PRO A 135 -32.82 -35.77 -11.86
CA PRO A 135 -31.57 -35.19 -11.46
C PRO A 135 -31.69 -33.66 -11.47
N ARG A 136 -31.55 -33.02 -10.31
CA ARG A 136 -31.31 -31.57 -10.26
C ARG A 136 -30.10 -31.27 -11.12
N ARG A 137 -30.28 -30.56 -12.24
CA ARG A 137 -29.18 -30.04 -13.04
C ARG A 137 -28.40 -29.03 -12.18
N VAL A 138 -27.31 -29.47 -11.58
CA VAL A 138 -26.34 -28.56 -10.99
C VAL A 138 -25.77 -27.78 -12.16
N ARG A 139 -26.14 -26.51 -12.29
CA ARG A 139 -25.58 -25.61 -13.31
C ARG A 139 -24.11 -25.47 -12.97
N ALA A 140 -23.21 -25.99 -13.82
CA ALA A 140 -21.79 -25.79 -13.64
C ALA A 140 -21.52 -24.28 -13.56
N LEU A 141 -20.87 -23.85 -12.48
CA LEU A 141 -20.45 -22.46 -12.35
C LEU A 141 -19.47 -22.18 -13.48
N LYS A 142 -19.66 -21.04 -14.18
CA LYS A 142 -18.68 -20.61 -15.19
C LYS A 142 -17.33 -20.44 -14.51
N THR A 143 -16.28 -20.96 -15.13
CA THR A 143 -14.90 -20.83 -14.65
C THR A 143 -14.51 -19.36 -14.57
N GLU A 144 -14.84 -18.57 -15.61
CA GLU A 144 -14.64 -17.13 -15.62
C GLU A 144 -15.61 -16.40 -14.69
N VAL A 145 -15.09 -15.57 -13.80
CA VAL A 145 -15.86 -14.67 -12.94
C VAL A 145 -16.01 -13.33 -13.63
N GLN A 146 -14.88 -12.74 -14.07
CA GLN A 146 -14.84 -11.43 -14.69
C GLN A 146 -13.55 -11.25 -15.51
N THR A 147 -13.68 -10.57 -16.65
CA THR A 147 -12.55 -10.12 -17.47
C THR A 147 -12.71 -8.63 -17.76
N ALA A 148 -11.61 -7.88 -17.68
CA ALA A 148 -11.53 -6.47 -18.05
C ALA A 148 -10.20 -6.19 -18.75
N THR A 149 -10.18 -5.18 -19.61
CA THR A 149 -8.98 -4.80 -20.36
C THR A 149 -8.77 -3.29 -20.30
N ALA A 150 -7.52 -2.88 -20.31
CA ALA A 150 -7.10 -1.49 -20.46
C ALA A 150 -5.88 -1.43 -21.39
N THR A 151 -5.57 -0.24 -21.88
CA THR A 151 -4.31 0.05 -22.54
C THR A 151 -3.51 0.99 -21.64
N ALA A 152 -2.23 0.72 -21.44
CA ALA A 152 -1.34 1.60 -20.71
C ALA A 152 -1.22 2.93 -21.44
N ASP A 153 -1.30 4.02 -20.72
CA ASP A 153 -1.16 5.37 -21.26
C ASP A 153 0.30 5.70 -21.61
N ASP A 154 0.52 6.93 -22.10
CA ASP A 154 1.86 7.41 -22.47
C ASP A 154 2.84 7.48 -21.31
N ASN A 155 2.38 7.36 -20.07
CA ASN A 155 3.20 7.29 -18.85
C ASN A 155 3.34 5.84 -18.32
N GLY A 156 2.88 4.86 -19.09
CA GLY A 156 2.90 3.46 -18.70
C GLY A 156 1.90 3.09 -17.61
N CYS A 157 0.94 3.95 -17.28
CA CYS A 157 -0.08 3.69 -16.27
C CYS A 157 -1.32 3.04 -16.89
N TRP A 158 -1.87 2.05 -16.23
CA TRP A 158 -3.13 1.44 -16.64
C TRP A 158 -4.04 1.18 -15.44
N GLN A 159 -5.33 1.18 -15.69
CA GLN A 159 -6.32 0.79 -14.70
C GLN A 159 -7.55 0.18 -15.33
N VAL A 160 -8.20 -0.74 -14.63
CA VAL A 160 -9.50 -1.30 -14.97
C VAL A 160 -10.43 -1.23 -13.76
N THR A 161 -11.71 -0.99 -14.03
CA THR A 161 -12.74 -1.05 -12.98
C THR A 161 -13.46 -2.39 -13.06
N LEU A 162 -13.38 -3.16 -12.00
CA LEU A 162 -14.14 -4.40 -11.82
C LEU A 162 -15.54 -4.09 -11.31
N ARG A 163 -16.52 -4.85 -11.79
CA ARG A 163 -17.89 -4.77 -11.31
C ARG A 163 -17.97 -5.34 -9.88
N PRO A 164 -18.93 -4.88 -9.05
CA PRO A 164 -19.16 -5.43 -7.74
C PRO A 164 -19.32 -6.95 -7.77
N GLN A 165 -18.61 -7.64 -6.89
CA GLN A 165 -18.69 -9.08 -6.71
C GLN A 165 -19.19 -9.42 -5.29
N ARG A 166 -19.91 -10.52 -5.16
CA ARG A 166 -20.26 -11.07 -3.85
C ARG A 166 -19.05 -11.77 -3.24
N ALA A 167 -19.14 -12.05 -1.94
CA ALA A 167 -18.09 -12.83 -1.27
C ALA A 167 -17.88 -14.18 -1.97
N GLU A 168 -16.62 -14.46 -2.30
CA GLU A 168 -16.20 -15.71 -2.93
C GLU A 168 -14.71 -15.95 -2.61
N ASN A 169 -14.35 -17.20 -2.37
CA ASN A 169 -12.99 -17.60 -2.00
C ASN A 169 -12.35 -18.46 -3.09
N ASN A 170 -11.02 -18.64 -2.96
CA ASN A 170 -10.24 -19.54 -3.79
C ASN A 170 -10.31 -19.19 -5.28
N LEU A 171 -10.18 -17.91 -5.60
CA LEU A 171 -10.12 -17.41 -6.95
C LEU A 171 -8.66 -17.27 -7.41
N THR A 172 -8.46 -17.22 -8.73
CA THR A 172 -7.21 -16.86 -9.35
C THR A 172 -7.38 -15.54 -10.08
N LEU A 173 -6.54 -14.56 -9.78
CA LEU A 173 -6.40 -13.32 -10.52
C LEU A 173 -5.20 -13.44 -11.46
N THR A 174 -5.43 -13.30 -12.75
CA THR A 174 -4.40 -13.27 -13.78
C THR A 174 -4.38 -11.89 -14.41
N ILE A 175 -3.20 -11.31 -14.50
CA ILE A 175 -2.96 -10.02 -15.17
C ILE A 175 -1.90 -10.27 -16.23
N SER A 176 -2.19 -9.95 -17.47
CA SER A 176 -1.32 -10.27 -18.58
C SER A 176 -1.25 -9.18 -19.64
N THR A 177 -0.09 -9.07 -20.25
CA THR A 177 0.17 -8.46 -21.55
C THR A 177 0.57 -9.55 -22.54
N ASP A 178 0.89 -9.17 -23.76
CA ASP A 178 1.40 -10.14 -24.77
C ASP A 178 2.76 -10.73 -24.36
N GLU A 179 3.54 -9.98 -23.54
CA GLU A 179 4.90 -10.37 -23.15
C GLU A 179 5.00 -11.01 -21.76
N LYS A 180 4.08 -10.67 -20.85
CA LYS A 180 4.20 -11.07 -19.44
C LYS A 180 2.85 -11.42 -18.81
N GLN A 181 2.88 -12.42 -17.95
CA GLN A 181 1.73 -12.82 -17.15
C GLN A 181 2.10 -12.89 -15.67
N LEU A 182 1.23 -12.32 -14.84
CA LEU A 182 1.29 -12.41 -13.39
C LEU A 182 0.04 -13.17 -12.91
N VAL A 183 0.23 -14.15 -12.05
CA VAL A 183 -0.84 -15.01 -11.54
C VAL A 183 -0.83 -14.96 -10.03
N TYR A 184 -1.97 -14.64 -9.44
CA TYR A 184 -2.18 -14.60 -8.00
C TYR A 184 -3.24 -15.63 -7.61
N ASN A 185 -2.87 -16.54 -6.73
CA ASN A 185 -3.71 -17.65 -6.31
C ASN A 185 -4.37 -17.39 -4.97
N ASN A 186 -5.41 -18.17 -4.68
CA ASN A 186 -6.16 -18.10 -3.43
C ASN A 186 -6.67 -16.69 -3.11
N VAL A 187 -7.05 -15.95 -4.15
CA VAL A 187 -7.68 -14.62 -4.06
C VAL A 187 -9.12 -14.79 -3.56
N ALA A 188 -9.58 -13.84 -2.77
CA ALA A 188 -10.95 -13.82 -2.28
C ALA A 188 -11.62 -12.46 -2.51
N PHE A 189 -12.94 -12.46 -2.72
CA PHE A 189 -13.76 -11.27 -2.50
C PHE A 189 -14.34 -11.34 -1.08
N GLY A 190 -14.07 -10.32 -0.27
CA GLY A 190 -14.46 -10.25 1.13
C GLY A 190 -14.47 -8.82 1.64
N GLU A 191 -14.32 -8.66 2.94
CA GLU A 191 -14.12 -7.35 3.56
C GLU A 191 -12.64 -7.03 3.66
N VAL A 192 -12.26 -5.79 3.35
CA VAL A 192 -10.88 -5.31 3.48
C VAL A 192 -10.86 -4.11 4.41
N TRP A 193 -10.01 -4.18 5.43
CA TRP A 193 -9.88 -3.14 6.45
C TRP A 193 -8.45 -2.68 6.60
N LEU A 194 -8.24 -1.37 6.61
CA LEU A 194 -6.98 -0.74 6.97
C LEU A 194 -6.95 -0.53 8.48
N CYS A 195 -5.99 -1.18 9.12
CA CYS A 195 -5.72 -1.08 10.56
C CYS A 195 -4.48 -0.21 10.74
N SER A 196 -4.70 1.10 10.90
CA SER A 196 -3.63 2.10 10.97
C SER A 196 -3.53 2.72 12.36
N GLY A 197 -2.35 3.19 12.71
CA GLY A 197 -2.10 3.86 13.98
C GLY A 197 -0.65 3.75 14.44
N GLN A 198 -0.46 3.88 15.73
CA GLN A 198 0.87 3.75 16.35
C GLN A 198 0.92 2.57 17.33
N SER A 199 1.62 2.69 18.46
CA SER A 199 1.96 1.59 19.38
C SER A 199 0.80 0.67 19.78
N ASN A 200 -0.40 1.18 20.03
CA ASN A 200 -1.54 0.33 20.38
C ASN A 200 -2.00 -0.55 19.21
N MET A 201 -1.96 -0.01 17.99
CA MET A 201 -2.30 -0.79 16.81
C MET A 201 -1.15 -1.72 16.39
N GLU A 202 0.10 -1.33 16.61
CA GLU A 202 1.27 -2.16 16.34
C GLU A 202 1.42 -3.32 17.34
N PHE A 203 0.85 -3.20 18.55
CA PHE A 203 0.96 -4.18 19.64
C PHE A 203 0.59 -5.59 19.18
N MET A 204 1.55 -6.50 19.25
CA MET A 204 1.44 -7.82 18.64
C MET A 204 0.66 -8.80 19.51
N LEU A 205 0.02 -9.79 18.89
CA LEU A 205 -0.79 -10.77 19.61
C LEU A 205 0.03 -11.57 20.65
N HIS A 206 1.30 -11.83 20.39
CA HIS A 206 2.15 -12.55 21.36
C HIS A 206 2.46 -11.74 22.63
N GLU A 207 2.31 -10.42 22.60
CA GLU A 207 2.48 -9.51 23.73
C GLU A 207 1.21 -9.40 24.58
N ALA A 208 0.06 -9.83 24.05
CA ALA A 208 -1.21 -9.74 24.73
C ALA A 208 -1.32 -10.71 25.90
N ALA A 209 -1.98 -10.32 26.97
CA ALA A 209 -2.22 -11.19 28.14
C ALA A 209 -2.91 -12.51 27.78
N THR A 210 -3.64 -12.53 26.68
CA THR A 210 -4.40 -13.69 26.17
C THR A 210 -3.60 -14.56 25.19
N ALA A 211 -2.37 -14.17 24.84
CA ALA A 211 -1.55 -14.80 23.81
C ALA A 211 -1.49 -16.34 23.90
N LYS A 212 -1.20 -16.85 25.12
CA LYS A 212 -1.08 -18.31 25.36
C LYS A 212 -2.38 -19.07 25.05
N ARG A 213 -3.53 -18.44 25.22
CA ARG A 213 -4.85 -19.02 24.96
C ARG A 213 -5.24 -18.90 23.48
N ASP A 214 -4.95 -17.76 22.85
CA ASP A 214 -5.57 -17.37 21.57
C ASP A 214 -4.69 -17.68 20.36
N ILE A 215 -3.36 -17.61 20.48
CA ILE A 215 -2.46 -17.94 19.37
C ILE A 215 -2.68 -19.38 18.87
N PRO A 216 -2.75 -20.43 19.73
CA PRO A 216 -2.98 -21.80 19.24
C PRO A 216 -4.30 -22.00 18.51
N LYS A 217 -5.29 -21.12 18.75
CA LYS A 217 -6.61 -21.12 18.12
C LYS A 217 -6.69 -20.30 16.84
N ALA A 218 -5.66 -19.54 16.52
CA ALA A 218 -5.61 -18.66 15.34
C ALA A 218 -5.46 -19.47 14.04
N LYS A 219 -6.45 -20.31 13.73
CA LYS A 219 -6.49 -21.20 12.54
C LYS A 219 -7.72 -20.88 11.71
N ASN A 220 -7.74 -19.72 11.08
CA ASN A 220 -8.87 -19.30 10.26
C ASN A 220 -8.43 -18.88 8.84
N PRO A 221 -8.56 -19.77 7.84
CA PRO A 221 -8.11 -19.47 6.48
C PRO A 221 -8.94 -18.38 5.78
N SER A 222 -10.04 -17.95 6.36
CA SER A 222 -10.82 -16.80 5.84
C SER A 222 -10.31 -15.46 6.33
N ILE A 223 -9.40 -15.43 7.32
CA ILE A 223 -8.72 -14.20 7.74
C ILE A 223 -7.36 -14.13 7.05
N ARG A 224 -7.04 -12.99 6.48
CA ARG A 224 -5.82 -12.73 5.74
C ARG A 224 -5.14 -11.47 6.24
N PHE A 225 -3.83 -11.50 6.36
CA PHE A 225 -3.00 -10.43 6.88
C PHE A 225 -2.07 -9.87 5.79
N PHE A 226 -2.05 -8.56 5.67
CA PHE A 226 -1.01 -7.81 4.96
C PHE A 226 -0.36 -6.88 5.97
N ASP A 227 0.83 -7.25 6.45
CA ASP A 227 1.48 -6.61 7.58
C ASP A 227 2.65 -5.73 7.11
N MET A 228 2.47 -4.41 7.19
CA MET A 228 3.46 -3.41 6.79
C MET A 228 4.36 -3.08 7.98
N LYS A 229 5.35 -3.94 8.24
CA LYS A 229 6.28 -3.72 9.34
C LYS A 229 7.38 -2.74 8.98
N ALA A 230 7.61 -1.79 9.88
CA ALA A 230 8.78 -0.92 9.79
C ALA A 230 10.07 -1.75 9.91
N ARG A 231 11.04 -1.48 9.03
CA ARG A 231 12.39 -2.09 9.11
C ARG A 231 13.18 -1.55 10.28
N TRP A 232 12.91 -0.29 10.64
CA TRP A 232 13.68 0.48 11.60
C TRP A 232 12.78 0.96 12.72
N ARG A 233 13.25 0.87 13.95
CA ARG A 233 12.52 1.40 15.10
C ARG A 233 12.53 2.93 15.07
N THR A 234 11.44 3.55 15.47
CA THR A 234 11.30 5.03 15.49
C THR A 234 12.13 5.72 16.58
N ASN A 235 12.64 4.96 17.57
CA ASN A 235 13.33 5.50 18.75
C ASN A 235 14.82 5.16 18.88
N PRO A 236 15.63 4.94 17.84
CA PRO A 236 17.07 5.00 18.04
C PRO A 236 17.46 6.44 18.27
N VAL A 237 18.42 6.66 19.17
CA VAL A 237 19.02 7.98 19.39
C VAL A 237 19.64 8.50 18.10
N GLU A 238 20.14 7.58 17.29
CA GLU A 238 20.71 7.84 15.96
C GLU A 238 20.42 6.65 15.04
N TRP A 239 20.06 6.93 13.80
CA TRP A 239 19.99 5.89 12.78
C TRP A 239 21.34 5.78 12.08
N ASP A 240 21.75 4.55 11.80
CA ASP A 240 22.96 4.30 11.03
C ASP A 240 22.79 4.73 9.55
N ALA A 241 23.90 4.79 8.82
CA ALA A 241 23.89 5.23 7.43
C ALA A 241 23.02 4.35 6.52
N ALA A 242 22.90 3.04 6.82
CA ALA A 242 22.09 2.12 6.03
C ALA A 242 20.59 2.35 6.25
N ALA A 243 20.19 2.65 7.50
CA ALA A 243 18.82 3.05 7.83
C ALA A 243 18.44 4.35 7.12
N LEU A 244 19.29 5.37 7.21
CA LEU A 244 19.07 6.66 6.55
C LEU A 244 18.99 6.51 5.03
N ASP A 245 19.86 5.73 4.41
CA ASP A 245 19.83 5.44 2.99
C ASP A 245 18.51 4.77 2.59
N SER A 246 18.08 3.76 3.34
CA SER A 246 16.81 3.06 3.08
C SER A 246 15.60 3.99 3.20
N ILE A 247 15.58 4.86 4.20
CA ILE A 247 14.50 5.83 4.41
C ILE A 247 14.48 6.86 3.28
N ASN A 248 15.62 7.36 2.88
CA ASN A 248 15.76 8.30 1.77
C ASN A 248 15.31 7.70 0.43
N HIS A 249 15.32 6.38 0.30
CA HIS A 249 14.81 5.66 -0.85
C HIS A 249 13.39 5.10 -0.64
N LEU A 250 12.64 5.62 0.33
CA LEU A 250 11.26 5.21 0.69
C LEU A 250 11.14 3.70 1.03
N LYS A 251 12.23 3.07 1.49
CA LYS A 251 12.27 1.66 1.87
C LYS A 251 12.10 1.47 3.38
N TYR A 252 11.21 2.24 3.98
CA TYR A 252 10.96 2.19 5.41
C TYR A 252 10.30 0.89 5.85
N PHE A 253 9.36 0.38 5.05
CA PHE A 253 8.68 -0.88 5.35
C PHE A 253 9.43 -2.09 4.79
N ALA A 254 9.37 -3.20 5.52
CA ALA A 254 9.87 -4.48 5.05
C ALA A 254 9.01 -4.98 3.88
N ASP A 255 9.61 -5.81 3.03
CA ASP A 255 8.86 -6.47 1.98
C ASP A 255 7.81 -7.38 2.62
N THR A 256 6.58 -7.28 2.15
CA THR A 256 5.45 -8.01 2.71
C THR A 256 4.56 -8.58 1.62
N LYS A 257 3.75 -9.55 2.00
CA LYS A 257 2.74 -10.19 1.15
C LYS A 257 1.57 -10.63 2.01
N TRP A 258 0.43 -10.87 1.38
CA TRP A 258 -0.72 -11.44 2.06
C TRP A 258 -0.39 -12.84 2.60
N THR A 259 -0.73 -13.06 3.85
CA THR A 259 -0.61 -14.36 4.53
C THR A 259 -1.96 -14.81 5.06
N VAL A 260 -2.14 -16.12 5.15
CA VAL A 260 -3.33 -16.72 5.76
C VAL A 260 -3.15 -16.75 7.28
N CYS A 261 -4.22 -16.50 8.03
CA CYS A 261 -4.20 -16.57 9.49
C CYS A 261 -3.89 -18.01 9.95
N SER A 262 -2.79 -18.12 10.63
CA SER A 262 -2.31 -19.31 11.35
C SER A 262 -1.68 -18.89 12.67
N PRO A 263 -1.40 -19.79 13.61
CA PRO A 263 -0.67 -19.46 14.83
C PRO A 263 0.66 -18.73 14.55
N GLU A 264 1.36 -19.16 13.50
CA GLU A 264 2.67 -18.61 13.10
C GLU A 264 2.55 -17.18 12.56
N THR A 265 1.52 -16.88 11.78
CA THR A 265 1.32 -15.55 11.20
C THR A 265 0.60 -14.60 12.15
N ALA A 266 -0.33 -15.09 12.96
CA ALA A 266 -1.11 -14.29 13.90
C ALA A 266 -0.30 -13.81 15.11
N LYS A 267 0.68 -14.58 15.59
CA LYS A 267 1.45 -14.24 16.79
C LYS A 267 2.17 -12.89 16.68
N ASP A 268 2.65 -12.58 15.48
CA ASP A 268 3.42 -11.36 15.20
C ASP A 268 2.58 -10.29 14.47
N PHE A 269 1.25 -10.48 14.41
CA PHE A 269 0.31 -9.52 13.84
C PHE A 269 -0.36 -8.70 14.94
N SER A 270 -0.90 -7.52 14.59
CA SER A 270 -1.64 -6.65 15.50
C SER A 270 -2.72 -7.40 16.28
N ALA A 271 -2.67 -7.35 17.61
CA ALA A 271 -3.67 -7.97 18.47
C ALA A 271 -5.07 -7.38 18.25
N ILE A 272 -5.16 -6.04 18.22
CA ILE A 272 -6.43 -5.34 17.99
C ILE A 272 -7.02 -5.71 16.63
N ALA A 273 -6.21 -5.65 15.58
CA ALA A 273 -6.65 -6.02 14.24
C ALA A 273 -7.08 -7.49 14.15
N TYR A 274 -6.34 -8.40 14.78
CA TYR A 274 -6.68 -9.82 14.83
C TYR A 274 -8.04 -10.07 15.49
N TYR A 275 -8.28 -9.50 16.69
CA TYR A 275 -9.56 -9.67 17.38
C TYR A 275 -10.72 -9.05 16.62
N PHE A 276 -10.53 -7.85 16.11
CA PHE A 276 -11.53 -7.19 15.26
C PHE A 276 -11.86 -8.04 14.04
N GLY A 277 -10.86 -8.50 13.29
CA GLY A 277 -11.04 -9.32 12.10
C GLY A 277 -11.68 -10.66 12.39
N SER A 278 -11.39 -11.29 13.55
CA SER A 278 -12.00 -12.53 13.99
C SER A 278 -13.48 -12.36 14.27
N MET A 279 -13.86 -11.32 15.03
CA MET A 279 -15.27 -11.02 15.32
C MET A 279 -16.05 -10.67 14.04
N LEU A 280 -15.40 -9.93 13.14
CA LEU A 280 -16.03 -9.56 11.86
C LEU A 280 -16.25 -10.78 10.97
N GLN A 281 -15.26 -11.67 10.89
CA GLN A 281 -15.36 -12.89 10.10
C GLN A 281 -16.44 -13.82 10.66
N ASP A 282 -16.52 -13.97 11.99
CA ASP A 282 -17.57 -14.75 12.64
C ASP A 282 -18.98 -14.20 12.36
N SER A 283 -19.11 -12.87 12.26
CA SER A 283 -20.39 -12.23 11.99
C SER A 283 -20.80 -12.29 10.51
N LEU A 284 -19.85 -12.08 9.59
CA LEU A 284 -20.12 -11.91 8.16
C LEU A 284 -19.94 -13.19 7.34
N GLN A 285 -19.27 -14.20 7.89
CA GLN A 285 -19.01 -15.51 7.26
C GLN A 285 -18.40 -15.39 5.85
N CYS A 286 -17.51 -14.41 5.66
CA CYS A 286 -16.77 -14.19 4.41
C CYS A 286 -15.30 -13.99 4.70
N ALA A 287 -14.46 -13.92 3.65
CA ALA A 287 -13.05 -13.56 3.81
C ALA A 287 -12.93 -12.16 4.40
N VAL A 288 -11.96 -11.97 5.31
CA VAL A 288 -11.59 -10.70 5.92
C VAL A 288 -10.09 -10.47 5.71
N GLY A 289 -9.76 -9.44 4.94
CA GLY A 289 -8.41 -8.97 4.74
C GLY A 289 -8.09 -7.79 5.68
N LEU A 290 -7.01 -7.90 6.43
CA LEU A 290 -6.55 -6.90 7.37
C LEU A 290 -5.20 -6.37 6.89
N ILE A 291 -5.15 -5.10 6.50
CA ILE A 291 -3.92 -4.40 6.15
C ILE A 291 -3.49 -3.64 7.40
N CYS A 292 -2.42 -4.11 8.05
CA CYS A 292 -1.86 -3.41 9.20
C CYS A 292 -0.75 -2.46 8.74
N ASN A 293 -0.96 -1.17 8.98
CA ASN A 293 0.03 -0.13 8.78
C ASN A 293 0.11 0.70 10.07
N ALA A 294 0.92 0.23 11.00
CA ALA A 294 1.06 0.83 12.32
C ALA A 294 2.55 0.95 12.68
N VAL A 295 2.93 2.10 13.21
CA VAL A 295 4.32 2.40 13.59
C VAL A 295 4.32 3.07 14.95
N GLY A 296 4.81 2.37 15.98
CA GLY A 296 4.90 2.89 17.34
C GLY A 296 5.77 4.13 17.42
N GLY A 297 5.28 5.15 18.14
CA GLY A 297 5.97 6.43 18.29
C GLY A 297 5.87 7.37 17.09
N SER A 298 5.12 7.02 16.04
CA SER A 298 4.92 7.92 14.90
C SER A 298 4.06 9.13 15.31
N PRO A 299 4.45 10.36 14.89
CA PRO A 299 3.61 11.53 15.11
C PRO A 299 2.42 11.55 14.14
N THR A 300 1.42 12.39 14.44
CA THR A 300 0.21 12.51 13.61
C THR A 300 0.52 12.90 12.16
N GLU A 301 1.48 13.78 12.00
CA GLU A 301 1.91 14.29 10.69
C GLU A 301 2.41 13.20 9.74
N ALA A 302 2.96 12.11 10.29
CA ALA A 302 3.40 10.96 9.48
C ALA A 302 2.26 10.21 8.77
N TRP A 303 1.00 10.49 9.14
CA TRP A 303 -0.21 9.85 8.62
C TRP A 303 -1.03 10.76 7.71
N VAL A 304 -0.58 11.98 7.49
CA VAL A 304 -1.24 12.94 6.60
C VAL A 304 -0.52 12.95 5.26
N ASP A 305 -1.28 13.03 4.18
CA ASP A 305 -0.70 13.17 2.84
C ASP A 305 0.17 14.41 2.76
N ARG A 306 1.30 14.30 2.09
CA ARG A 306 2.27 15.39 2.00
C ARG A 306 1.69 16.63 1.31
N ALA A 307 0.86 16.46 0.29
CA ALA A 307 0.26 17.59 -0.40
C ALA A 307 -0.71 18.35 0.53
N ASP A 308 -1.44 17.63 1.40
CA ASP A 308 -2.26 18.25 2.43
C ASP A 308 -1.43 18.98 3.49
N LEU A 309 -0.28 18.42 3.89
CA LEU A 309 0.64 19.10 4.80
C LEU A 309 1.23 20.37 4.16
N ASP A 310 1.65 20.30 2.91
CA ASP A 310 2.18 21.45 2.17
C ASP A 310 1.11 22.58 2.06
N ALA A 311 -0.13 22.21 1.78
CA ALA A 311 -1.22 23.16 1.57
C ALA A 311 -1.79 23.73 2.86
N GLN A 312 -2.02 22.88 3.88
CA GLN A 312 -2.77 23.26 5.06
C GLN A 312 -1.89 23.52 6.30
N PHE A 313 -0.70 22.94 6.32
CA PHE A 313 0.23 23.01 7.46
C PHE A 313 1.67 23.35 7.02
N PRO A 314 1.86 24.43 6.24
CA PRO A 314 3.17 24.75 5.62
C PRO A 314 4.29 24.92 6.64
N GLN A 315 3.99 25.31 7.88
CA GLN A 315 5.00 25.45 8.92
C GLN A 315 5.62 24.10 9.33
N ILE A 316 4.81 23.02 9.34
CA ILE A 316 5.31 21.67 9.62
C ILE A 316 6.29 21.27 8.52
N MET A 317 5.95 21.50 7.26
CA MET A 317 6.81 21.19 6.13
C MET A 317 8.09 22.04 6.11
N ARG A 318 8.02 23.31 6.50
CA ARG A 318 9.20 24.18 6.67
C ARG A 318 10.13 23.66 7.76
N ASN A 319 9.57 23.27 8.90
CA ASN A 319 10.36 22.70 10.01
C ASN A 319 11.06 21.41 9.56
N TRP A 320 10.34 20.55 8.84
CA TRP A 320 10.93 19.33 8.29
C TRP A 320 12.06 19.63 7.28
N THR A 321 11.83 20.52 6.32
CA THR A 321 12.84 20.92 5.34
C THR A 321 14.10 21.54 5.98
N ASN A 322 13.91 22.21 7.13
CA ASN A 322 15.01 22.84 7.90
C ASN A 322 15.69 21.88 8.88
N ASN A 323 15.30 20.59 8.91
CA ASN A 323 15.67 19.64 9.96
C ASN A 323 15.25 20.07 11.36
N ASP A 324 14.18 20.86 11.47
CA ASP A 324 13.58 21.30 12.72
C ASP A 324 12.32 20.49 13.02
N PHE A 325 12.50 19.19 13.26
CA PHE A 325 11.41 18.21 13.39
C PHE A 325 10.68 18.29 14.74
N VAL A 326 11.29 18.94 15.73
CA VAL A 326 10.75 18.98 17.08
C VAL A 326 10.21 20.37 17.38
N GLN A 327 8.92 20.45 17.65
CA GLN A 327 8.26 21.69 18.05
C GLN A 327 8.95 22.30 19.29
N PRO A 328 9.10 23.63 19.39
CA PRO A 328 9.78 24.28 20.51
C PRO A 328 9.26 23.82 21.87
N TRP A 329 7.95 23.71 22.05
CA TRP A 329 7.34 23.26 23.31
C TRP A 329 7.72 21.82 23.68
N VAL A 330 7.93 20.92 22.69
CA VAL A 330 8.38 19.54 22.92
C VAL A 330 9.83 19.56 23.41
N ARG A 331 10.69 20.37 22.80
CA ARG A 331 12.09 20.53 23.23
C ARG A 331 12.18 21.06 24.65
N GLU A 332 11.40 22.12 24.96
CA GLU A 332 11.35 22.70 26.30
C GLU A 332 10.88 21.67 27.32
N ARG A 333 9.83 20.91 27.00
CA ARG A 333 9.33 19.87 27.86
C ARG A 333 10.28 18.70 28.04
N ALA A 334 10.95 18.28 26.99
CA ALA A 334 12.01 17.27 27.04
C ALA A 334 13.18 17.76 27.92
N ALA A 335 13.64 19.01 27.76
CA ALA A 335 14.69 19.61 28.57
C ALA A 335 14.30 19.66 30.05
N LEU A 336 13.07 20.04 30.37
CA LEU A 336 12.55 20.04 31.77
C LEU A 336 12.48 18.62 32.33
N ASN A 337 12.04 17.66 31.59
CA ASN A 337 11.96 16.26 32.02
C ASN A 337 13.36 15.66 32.21
N MET A 338 14.28 15.94 31.30
CA MET A 338 15.69 15.50 31.44
C MET A 338 16.37 16.13 32.65
N LYS A 339 16.12 17.40 32.93
CA LYS A 339 16.61 18.06 34.16
C LYS A 339 16.10 17.39 35.42
N LYS A 340 14.83 16.98 35.43
CA LYS A 340 14.23 16.22 36.55
C LYS A 340 14.76 14.77 36.60
N ALA A 341 15.04 14.16 35.48
CA ALA A 341 15.55 12.79 35.37
C ALA A 341 16.99 12.67 35.91
N THR A 342 17.80 13.72 35.83
CA THR A 342 19.16 13.72 36.41
C THR A 342 19.13 13.62 37.96
N ASP A 343 18.04 14.05 38.58
CA ASP A 343 17.87 13.98 40.03
C ASP A 343 17.17 12.70 40.51
N MET A 344 16.69 11.88 39.57
CA MET A 344 16.08 10.58 39.83
C MET A 344 17.04 9.44 39.46
N LYS A 345 17.30 8.56 40.41
CA LYS A 345 17.94 7.27 40.11
C LYS A 345 16.95 6.47 39.23
N LEU A 346 17.07 6.57 37.94
CA LEU A 346 16.33 5.75 36.98
C LEU A 346 16.71 4.29 37.24
N GLN A 347 15.87 3.56 37.96
CA GLN A 347 15.92 2.10 37.94
C GLN A 347 15.53 1.67 36.54
N ARG A 348 16.49 1.05 35.83
CA ARG A 348 16.22 0.38 34.56
C ARG A 348 15.36 -0.86 34.88
N HIS A 349 14.14 -0.86 34.41
CA HIS A 349 13.36 -2.07 34.26
C HIS A 349 13.59 -2.71 32.92
#